data_71afa4b4f4a827f68f6f6f4cee908a10
#
_entry.id   71afa4b4f4a827f68f6f6f4cee908a10
#
_cell.length_a   1.000
_cell.length_b   1.000
_cell.length_c   1.000
_cell.angle_alpha   90.00
_cell.angle_beta   90.00
_cell.angle_gamma   90.00
#
_symmetry.space_group_name_H-M   'P 1'
#
loop_
_entity.id
_entity.type
_entity.pdbx_description
1 polymer ?
#
loop_
_entity_poly.entity_id
_entity_poly.type
_entity_poly.pdbx_seq_one_letter_code
_entity_poly.pdbx_strand_id
1 'polypeptide(L)'
;TQEGHLALVTYIRTDSVRISAESQARAREYIAEKYGDEYVPEKPNFYKSKKNAQDAHEAIRPIDLSMTPEKVKPLLDRNHYNLYKLIYERFIASQMSEAKYNYVTIDSVCGDYTFRTNGRTVVFKGYTAVYDDYKANQETEDGEIVKVIPPVKEGDGQVTMGESVVFK
;
A
#
# COMPACT_ATOMS: atom_id res chain seq x y z
N THR A 1 -2.57 -22.20 -33.24
CA THR A 1 -1.70 -21.06 -33.02
C THR A 1 -0.78 -21.45 -31.88
N GLN A 2 0.54 -21.53 -32.16
CA GLN A 2 1.57 -21.79 -31.15
C GLN A 2 1.73 -20.53 -30.30
N GLU A 3 0.91 -20.39 -29.28
CA GLU A 3 1.11 -19.36 -28.25
C GLU A 3 2.15 -19.90 -27.27
N GLY A 4 3.33 -19.30 -27.30
CA GLY A 4 4.40 -19.62 -26.37
C GLY A 4 3.95 -19.36 -24.93
N HIS A 5 4.38 -20.19 -23.99
CA HIS A 5 4.17 -19.96 -22.57
C HIS A 5 4.88 -18.68 -22.13
N LEU A 6 4.12 -17.65 -21.76
CA LEU A 6 4.64 -16.40 -21.22
C LEU A 6 4.69 -16.51 -19.70
N ALA A 7 5.88 -16.42 -19.13
CA ALA A 7 6.02 -16.33 -17.68
C ALA A 7 5.70 -14.89 -17.24
N LEU A 8 4.70 -14.72 -16.38
CA LEU A 8 4.29 -13.40 -15.87
C LEU A 8 5.06 -12.96 -14.63
N VAL A 9 5.56 -13.92 -13.85
CA VAL A 9 6.31 -13.66 -12.61
C VAL A 9 7.61 -14.44 -12.60
N THR A 10 8.58 -13.96 -11.81
CA THR A 10 9.83 -14.67 -11.53
C THR A 10 9.56 -16.00 -10.85
N TYR A 11 10.58 -16.87 -10.78
CA TYR A 11 10.48 -18.14 -10.09
C TYR A 11 10.00 -17.98 -8.65
N ILE A 12 8.98 -18.75 -8.29
CA ILE A 12 8.27 -18.59 -6.99
C ILE A 12 9.09 -19.26 -5.90
N ARG A 13 9.84 -18.44 -5.15
CA ARG A 13 10.57 -18.84 -3.95
C ARG A 13 10.58 -17.69 -2.94
N THR A 14 10.20 -18.00 -1.70
CA THR A 14 9.94 -17.01 -0.64
C THR A 14 11.13 -16.73 0.29
N ASP A 15 12.32 -17.19 -0.04
CA ASP A 15 13.53 -17.02 0.78
C ASP A 15 14.31 -15.74 0.47
N SER A 16 14.12 -15.15 -0.72
CA SER A 16 14.81 -13.95 -1.16
C SER A 16 13.85 -12.79 -1.41
N VAL A 17 14.28 -11.60 -1.02
CA VAL A 17 13.62 -10.31 -1.33
C VAL A 17 14.52 -9.43 -2.21
N ARG A 18 15.59 -10.00 -2.77
CA ARG A 18 16.54 -9.30 -3.62
C ARG A 18 15.91 -8.95 -4.97
N ILE A 19 16.19 -7.75 -5.44
CA ILE A 19 15.75 -7.25 -6.75
C ILE A 19 17.00 -6.82 -7.50
N SER A 20 17.11 -7.16 -8.80
CA SER A 20 18.22 -6.70 -9.64
C SER A 20 18.16 -5.19 -9.83
N ALA A 21 19.32 -4.55 -9.99
CA ALA A 21 19.40 -3.10 -10.22
C ALA A 21 18.62 -2.67 -11.47
N GLU A 22 18.62 -3.50 -12.52
CA GLU A 22 17.86 -3.24 -13.74
C GLU A 22 16.35 -3.25 -13.48
N SER A 23 15.84 -4.26 -12.76
CA SER A 23 14.40 -4.35 -12.41
C SER A 23 13.97 -3.20 -11.51
N GLN A 24 14.86 -2.78 -10.61
CA GLN A 24 14.61 -1.64 -9.73
C GLN A 24 14.56 -0.33 -10.52
N ALA A 25 15.46 -0.11 -11.48
CA ALA A 25 15.45 1.06 -12.35
C ALA A 25 14.14 1.13 -13.17
N ARG A 26 13.74 0.02 -13.80
CA ARG A 26 12.46 -0.06 -14.54
C ARG A 26 11.24 0.21 -13.66
N ALA A 27 11.25 -0.28 -12.42
CA ALA A 27 10.16 0.00 -11.48
C ALA A 27 10.07 1.50 -11.14
N ARG A 28 11.20 2.16 -10.94
CA ARG A 28 11.29 3.59 -10.66
C ARG A 28 10.78 4.44 -11.83
N GLU A 29 11.17 4.10 -13.06
CA GLU A 29 10.66 4.74 -14.29
C GLU A 29 9.14 4.59 -14.40
N TYR A 30 8.62 3.38 -14.20
CA TYR A 30 7.19 3.11 -14.21
C TYR A 30 6.43 3.90 -13.13
N ILE A 31 6.99 4.00 -11.91
CA ILE A 31 6.39 4.76 -10.82
C ILE A 31 6.35 6.26 -11.15
N ALA A 32 7.44 6.82 -11.68
CA ALA A 32 7.50 8.22 -12.11
C ALA A 32 6.44 8.52 -13.17
N GLU A 33 6.33 7.67 -14.19
CA GLU A 33 5.39 7.84 -15.29
C GLU A 33 3.92 7.73 -14.83
N LYS A 34 3.60 6.76 -13.96
CA LYS A 34 2.22 6.47 -13.58
C LYS A 34 1.72 7.31 -12.40
N TYR A 35 2.56 7.57 -11.41
CA TYR A 35 2.17 8.21 -10.15
C TYR A 35 2.78 9.60 -9.95
N GLY A 36 3.91 9.89 -10.59
CA GLY A 36 4.65 11.14 -10.45
C GLY A 36 6.00 10.96 -9.74
N ASP A 37 6.89 11.93 -9.93
CA ASP A 37 8.27 11.88 -9.41
C ASP A 37 8.33 11.85 -7.88
N GLU A 38 7.38 12.47 -7.20
CA GLU A 38 7.29 12.49 -5.73
C GLU A 38 7.06 11.09 -5.12
N TYR A 39 6.53 10.15 -5.91
CA TYR A 39 6.33 8.75 -5.49
C TYR A 39 7.59 7.91 -5.64
N VAL A 40 8.62 8.43 -6.29
CA VAL A 40 9.91 7.76 -6.43
C VAL A 40 10.82 8.18 -5.28
N PRO A 41 11.25 7.24 -4.41
CA PRO A 41 12.13 7.60 -3.29
C PRO A 41 13.49 8.10 -3.81
N GLU A 42 14.12 9.05 -3.11
CA GLU A 42 15.43 9.61 -3.49
C GLU A 42 16.48 8.50 -3.66
N LYS A 43 16.50 7.56 -2.72
CA LYS A 43 17.36 6.37 -2.78
C LYS A 43 16.52 5.13 -3.02
N PRO A 44 17.00 4.18 -3.84
CA PRO A 44 16.31 2.92 -4.04
C PRO A 44 16.06 2.18 -2.72
N ASN A 45 14.89 1.57 -2.58
CA ASN A 45 14.55 0.79 -1.40
C ASN A 45 15.29 -0.55 -1.41
N PHE A 46 15.94 -0.90 -0.30
CA PHE A 46 16.63 -2.18 -0.11
C PHE A 46 16.05 -2.94 1.06
N TYR A 47 15.76 -4.21 0.83
CA TYR A 47 15.23 -5.12 1.83
C TYR A 47 16.24 -6.22 2.12
N LYS A 48 16.44 -6.52 3.42
CA LYS A 48 17.37 -7.58 3.84
C LYS A 48 16.70 -8.94 3.70
N SER A 49 17.32 -9.83 2.94
CA SER A 49 16.95 -11.26 2.92
C SER A 49 17.27 -11.93 4.25
N LYS A 50 16.61 -13.04 4.55
CA LYS A 50 16.91 -13.86 5.73
C LYS A 50 18.34 -14.40 5.64
N LYS A 51 19.02 -14.62 6.80
CA LYS A 51 20.42 -15.06 6.88
C LYS A 51 20.76 -16.33 6.08
N ASN A 52 19.77 -17.16 5.76
CA ASN A 52 19.94 -18.43 5.03
C ASN A 52 19.41 -18.36 3.58
N ALA A 53 19.10 -17.16 3.06
CA ALA A 53 18.68 -17.01 1.67
C ALA A 53 19.86 -17.33 0.74
N GLN A 54 19.63 -18.21 -0.25
CA GLN A 54 20.62 -18.41 -1.31
C GLN A 54 20.66 -17.18 -2.19
N ASP A 55 21.83 -16.56 -2.34
CA ASP A 55 22.03 -15.33 -3.12
C ASP A 55 21.65 -15.41 -4.61
N ALA A 56 21.40 -16.63 -5.10
CA ALA A 56 21.02 -16.88 -6.49
C ALA A 56 19.55 -16.53 -6.83
N HIS A 57 18.68 -16.33 -5.83
CA HIS A 57 17.24 -16.11 -6.08
C HIS A 57 16.87 -14.65 -5.99
N GLU A 58 15.94 -14.24 -6.85
CA GLU A 58 15.27 -12.95 -6.78
C GLU A 58 13.94 -13.04 -6.02
N ALA A 59 13.43 -11.87 -5.60
CA ALA A 59 12.08 -11.74 -5.09
C ALA A 59 11.03 -12.16 -6.13
N ILE A 60 9.88 -12.62 -5.66
CA ILE A 60 8.71 -12.88 -6.52
C ILE A 60 8.19 -11.53 -7.01
N ARG A 61 8.26 -11.29 -8.31
CA ARG A 61 7.86 -10.03 -8.93
C ARG A 61 7.36 -10.24 -10.37
N PRO A 62 6.65 -9.27 -10.95
CA PRO A 62 6.37 -9.27 -12.38
C PRO A 62 7.67 -9.27 -13.18
N ILE A 63 7.71 -10.02 -14.28
CA ILE A 63 8.86 -10.01 -15.20
C ILE A 63 8.81 -8.76 -16.07
N ASP A 64 7.62 -8.40 -16.54
CA ASP A 64 7.38 -7.24 -17.39
C ASP A 64 6.29 -6.35 -16.78
N LEU A 65 6.64 -5.11 -16.42
CA LEU A 65 5.73 -4.12 -15.83
C LEU A 65 4.72 -3.58 -16.84
N SER A 66 4.96 -3.74 -18.13
CA SER A 66 3.99 -3.37 -19.16
C SER A 66 2.76 -4.27 -19.18
N MET A 67 2.88 -5.49 -18.62
CA MET A 67 1.79 -6.44 -18.41
C MET A 67 1.02 -6.11 -17.13
N THR A 68 0.29 -4.99 -17.13
CA THR A 68 -0.48 -4.55 -15.97
C THR A 68 -1.59 -5.55 -15.61
N PRO A 69 -2.11 -5.56 -14.37
CA PRO A 69 -3.22 -6.42 -13.99
C PRO A 69 -4.42 -6.33 -14.93
N GLU A 70 -4.74 -5.13 -15.43
CA GLU A 70 -5.85 -4.91 -16.35
C GLU A 70 -5.64 -5.64 -17.69
N LYS A 71 -4.40 -5.61 -18.21
CA LYS A 71 -4.05 -6.28 -19.48
C LYS A 71 -4.07 -7.79 -19.37
N VAL A 72 -3.67 -8.36 -18.23
CA VAL A 72 -3.66 -9.82 -18.06
C VAL A 72 -4.99 -10.38 -17.60
N LYS A 73 -5.91 -9.55 -17.11
CA LYS A 73 -7.23 -9.98 -16.63
C LYS A 73 -7.99 -10.89 -17.61
N PRO A 74 -8.07 -10.59 -18.91
CA PRO A 74 -8.76 -11.45 -19.88
C PRO A 74 -8.02 -12.76 -20.18
N LEU A 75 -6.75 -12.88 -19.80
CA LEU A 75 -5.88 -14.02 -20.09
C LEU A 75 -5.81 -15.04 -18.94
N LEU A 76 -6.30 -14.68 -17.75
CA LEU A 76 -6.18 -15.47 -16.54
C LEU A 76 -7.56 -15.80 -15.95
N ASP A 77 -7.67 -16.96 -15.33
CA ASP A 77 -8.80 -17.21 -14.44
C ASP A 77 -8.73 -16.33 -13.18
N ARG A 78 -9.82 -16.29 -12.42
CA ARG A 78 -9.98 -15.40 -11.26
C ARG A 78 -8.87 -15.56 -10.22
N ASN A 79 -8.46 -16.80 -9.93
CA ASN A 79 -7.47 -17.06 -8.87
C ASN A 79 -6.07 -16.62 -9.30
N HIS A 80 -5.67 -16.98 -10.53
CA HIS A 80 -4.39 -16.54 -11.08
C HIS A 80 -4.34 -15.02 -11.26
N TYR A 81 -5.43 -14.41 -11.69
CA TYR A 81 -5.52 -12.95 -11.78
C TYR A 81 -5.33 -12.28 -10.42
N ASN A 82 -6.04 -12.73 -9.38
CA ASN A 82 -5.94 -12.15 -8.05
C ASN A 82 -4.52 -12.29 -7.49
N LEU A 83 -3.89 -13.45 -7.69
CA LEU A 83 -2.51 -13.67 -7.27
C LEU A 83 -1.53 -12.77 -8.03
N TYR A 84 -1.67 -12.68 -9.36
CA TYR A 84 -0.82 -11.82 -10.17
C TYR A 84 -0.96 -10.36 -9.76
N LYS A 85 -2.19 -9.88 -9.59
CA LYS A 85 -2.49 -8.52 -9.14
C LYS A 85 -1.84 -8.23 -7.79
N LEU A 86 -1.97 -9.14 -6.83
CA LEU A 86 -1.33 -9.00 -5.52
C LEU A 86 0.19 -8.89 -5.63
N ILE A 87 0.84 -9.74 -6.42
CA ILE A 87 2.30 -9.73 -6.64
C ILE A 87 2.71 -8.40 -7.30
N TYR A 88 1.98 -7.97 -8.32
CA TYR A 88 2.26 -6.75 -9.06
C TYR A 88 2.18 -5.51 -8.16
N GLU A 89 1.07 -5.36 -7.44
CA GLU A 89 0.83 -4.23 -6.54
C GLU A 89 1.85 -4.20 -5.39
N ARG A 90 2.15 -5.35 -4.79
CA ARG A 90 3.16 -5.45 -3.72
C ARG A 90 4.56 -5.09 -4.22
N PHE A 91 4.92 -5.52 -5.43
CA PHE A 91 6.21 -5.18 -6.01
C PHE A 91 6.32 -3.66 -6.24
N ILE A 92 5.33 -3.04 -6.90
CA ILE A 92 5.33 -1.59 -7.15
C ILE A 92 5.37 -0.82 -5.82
N ALA A 93 4.48 -1.14 -4.87
CA ALA A 93 4.43 -0.49 -3.56
C ALA A 93 5.77 -0.58 -2.81
N SER A 94 6.49 -1.71 -2.94
CA SER A 94 7.81 -1.89 -2.31
C SER A 94 8.89 -0.95 -2.86
N GLN A 95 8.72 -0.42 -4.06
CA GLN A 95 9.66 0.47 -4.73
C GLN A 95 9.27 1.95 -4.63
N MET A 96 8.14 2.27 -4.00
CA MET A 96 7.62 3.64 -3.85
C MET A 96 8.10 4.32 -2.58
N SER A 97 7.92 5.64 -2.55
CA SER A 97 8.11 6.49 -1.37
C SER A 97 7.15 6.11 -0.25
N GLU A 98 7.57 6.34 0.99
CA GLU A 98 6.74 6.10 2.18
C GLU A 98 5.50 7.00 2.21
N ALA A 99 4.41 6.49 2.79
CA ALA A 99 3.24 7.28 3.08
C ALA A 99 3.51 8.19 4.30
N LYS A 100 2.99 9.42 4.27
CA LYS A 100 3.13 10.38 5.37
C LYS A 100 1.77 10.68 5.98
N TYR A 101 1.72 10.66 7.30
CA TYR A 101 0.51 10.90 8.07
C TYR A 101 0.75 11.94 9.15
N ASN A 102 -0.24 12.82 9.35
CA ASN A 102 -0.34 13.59 10.59
C ASN A 102 -1.17 12.81 11.59
N TYR A 103 -0.65 12.64 12.78
CA TYR A 103 -1.37 12.01 13.89
C TYR A 103 -1.88 13.07 14.84
N VAL A 104 -3.14 12.95 15.25
CA VAL A 104 -3.78 13.81 16.25
C VAL A 104 -4.25 12.93 17.39
N THR A 105 -3.87 13.32 18.61
CA THR A 105 -4.40 12.72 19.84
C THR A 105 -5.18 13.78 20.58
N ILE A 106 -6.42 13.47 20.95
CA ILE A 106 -7.31 14.36 21.70
C ILE A 106 -7.59 13.69 23.03
N ASP A 107 -7.24 14.37 24.11
CA ASP A 107 -7.60 13.97 25.48
C ASP A 107 -8.77 14.85 25.96
N SER A 108 -9.92 14.24 26.18
CA SER A 108 -11.09 14.88 26.74
C SER A 108 -11.24 14.54 28.20
N VAL A 109 -11.28 15.54 29.08
CA VAL A 109 -11.41 15.36 30.52
C VAL A 109 -12.86 15.62 30.95
N CYS A 110 -13.42 14.69 31.72
CA CYS A 110 -14.74 14.83 32.30
C CYS A 110 -14.68 14.39 33.77
N GLY A 111 -14.62 15.32 34.71
CA GLY A 111 -14.37 15.04 36.13
C GLY A 111 -13.00 14.36 36.30
N ASP A 112 -13.01 13.19 36.93
CA ASP A 112 -11.79 12.40 37.17
C ASP A 112 -11.43 11.45 36.02
N TYR A 113 -12.17 11.49 34.92
CA TYR A 113 -12.00 10.60 33.78
C TYR A 113 -11.37 11.30 32.60
N THR A 114 -10.41 10.62 31.96
CA THR A 114 -9.79 11.08 30.70
C THR A 114 -10.12 10.10 29.59
N PHE A 115 -10.68 10.60 28.51
CA PHE A 115 -10.99 9.86 27.29
C PHE A 115 -9.99 10.23 26.20
N ARG A 116 -9.27 9.27 25.65
CA ARG A 116 -8.29 9.49 24.58
C ARG A 116 -8.83 9.00 23.24
N THR A 117 -8.79 9.89 22.25
CA THR A 117 -9.12 9.57 20.86
C THR A 117 -7.90 9.84 19.97
N ASN A 118 -7.53 8.86 19.16
CA ASN A 118 -6.46 8.99 18.18
C ASN A 118 -7.07 9.04 16.78
N GLY A 119 -6.55 9.94 15.95
CA GLY A 119 -6.87 10.02 14.53
C GLY A 119 -5.63 10.23 13.70
N ARG A 120 -5.73 9.95 12.40
CA ARG A 120 -4.67 10.26 11.45
C ARG A 120 -5.25 10.86 10.18
N THR A 121 -4.52 11.80 9.59
CA THR A 121 -4.82 12.38 8.29
C THR A 121 -3.68 12.06 7.34
N VAL A 122 -4.01 11.61 6.13
CA VAL A 122 -3.02 11.35 5.08
C VAL A 122 -2.50 12.69 4.56
N VAL A 123 -1.20 12.92 4.67
CA VAL A 123 -0.51 14.08 4.09
C VAL A 123 0.02 13.74 2.69
N PHE A 124 0.59 12.54 2.55
CA PHE A 124 1.07 12.03 1.29
C PHE A 124 0.81 10.53 1.23
N LYS A 125 0.17 10.08 0.15
CA LYS A 125 -0.25 8.67 0.01
C LYS A 125 0.93 7.71 -0.10
N GLY A 126 2.03 8.12 -0.75
CA GLY A 126 3.17 7.27 -0.98
C GLY A 126 2.76 5.91 -1.57
N TYR A 127 3.35 4.83 -1.10
CA TYR A 127 3.06 3.47 -1.59
C TYR A 127 1.58 3.05 -1.46
N THR A 128 0.79 3.69 -0.60
CA THR A 128 -0.63 3.33 -0.44
C THR A 128 -1.48 3.72 -1.66
N ALA A 129 -0.98 4.63 -2.52
CA ALA A 129 -1.65 5.01 -3.75
C ALA A 129 -1.89 3.81 -4.69
N VAL A 130 -1.03 2.79 -4.64
CA VAL A 130 -1.19 1.56 -5.44
C VAL A 130 -2.48 0.81 -5.09
N TYR A 131 -2.93 0.90 -3.84
CA TYR A 131 -4.09 0.18 -3.34
C TYR A 131 -5.39 0.98 -3.35
N ASP A 132 -5.34 2.28 -3.70
CA ASP A 132 -6.52 3.15 -3.69
C ASP A 132 -7.56 2.73 -4.73
N ASP A 133 -7.12 2.33 -5.92
CA ASP A 133 -8.00 1.84 -6.98
C ASP A 133 -8.78 0.57 -6.55
N TYR A 134 -8.21 -0.18 -5.60
CA TYR A 134 -8.83 -1.38 -5.05
C TYR A 134 -9.91 -1.04 -4.01
N LYS A 135 -9.69 -0.02 -3.16
CA LYS A 135 -10.65 0.40 -2.13
C LYS A 135 -11.83 1.17 -2.69
N ALA A 136 -11.65 1.88 -3.79
CA ALA A 136 -12.74 2.58 -4.47
C ALA A 136 -13.78 1.62 -5.07
N ASN A 137 -13.42 0.34 -5.28
CA ASN A 137 -14.30 -0.68 -5.84
C ASN A 137 -14.78 -1.73 -4.83
N GLN A 138 -14.38 -1.64 -3.57
CA GLN A 138 -14.89 -2.47 -2.48
C GLN A 138 -15.38 -1.53 -1.37
N GLU A 139 -16.70 -1.50 -1.17
CA GLU A 139 -17.26 -1.15 0.13
C GLU A 139 -16.65 -2.12 1.12
N THR A 140 -15.81 -1.60 2.02
CA THR A 140 -15.09 -2.41 3.01
C THR A 140 -16.10 -3.00 3.97
N GLU A 141 -16.32 -4.31 3.93
CA GLU A 141 -17.05 -5.07 4.94
C GLU A 141 -16.37 -5.00 6.33
N ASP A 142 -15.10 -4.62 6.39
CA ASP A 142 -14.36 -4.35 7.63
C ASP A 142 -14.22 -2.84 7.81
N GLY A 143 -15.18 -2.26 8.53
CA GLY A 143 -15.29 -0.85 8.86
C GLY A 143 -14.16 -0.28 9.72
N GLU A 144 -12.92 -0.30 9.27
CA GLU A 144 -11.93 0.67 9.73
C GLU A 144 -12.27 2.04 9.13
N ILE A 145 -13.22 2.69 9.76
CA ILE A 145 -13.44 4.12 9.57
C ILE A 145 -12.13 4.79 9.99
N VAL A 146 -11.34 5.24 9.04
CA VAL A 146 -10.32 6.24 9.29
C VAL A 146 -11.09 7.46 9.80
N LYS A 147 -11.24 7.59 11.12
CA LYS A 147 -11.90 8.75 11.70
C LYS A 147 -11.07 9.96 11.34
N VAL A 148 -11.54 10.71 10.35
CA VAL A 148 -11.05 12.05 10.11
C VAL A 148 -11.53 12.84 11.32
N ILE A 149 -10.62 13.08 12.27
CA ILE A 149 -10.89 13.96 13.39
C ILE A 149 -10.93 15.37 12.79
N PRO A 150 -12.03 16.13 12.94
CA PRO A 150 -12.04 17.51 12.50
C PRO A 150 -10.94 18.29 13.24
N PRO A 151 -10.44 19.40 12.66
CA PRO A 151 -9.44 20.23 13.34
C PRO A 151 -10.04 20.77 14.64
N VAL A 152 -9.51 20.32 15.77
CA VAL A 152 -9.89 20.75 17.11
C VAL A 152 -8.76 21.61 17.67
N LYS A 153 -9.09 22.75 18.27
CA LYS A 153 -8.13 23.62 18.97
C LYS A 153 -8.26 23.41 20.48
N GLU A 154 -7.14 23.62 21.18
CA GLU A 154 -7.13 23.65 22.65
C GLU A 154 -8.12 24.73 23.12
N GLY A 155 -9.09 24.36 23.97
CA GLY A 155 -10.13 25.25 24.44
C GLY A 155 -11.43 25.21 23.65
N ASP A 156 -11.56 24.43 22.56
CA ASP A 156 -12.83 24.13 21.95
C ASP A 156 -13.69 23.25 22.91
N GLY A 157 -14.11 23.86 24.01
CA GLY A 157 -14.86 23.19 25.05
C GLY A 157 -16.32 23.48 24.94
N GLN A 158 -17.07 22.62 24.34
CA GLN A 158 -18.31 21.99 24.82
C GLN A 158 -18.68 20.90 23.82
N VAL A 159 -18.32 19.66 24.13
CA VAL A 159 -19.03 18.53 23.57
C VAL A 159 -20.39 18.53 24.22
N THR A 160 -21.36 19.20 23.62
CA THR A 160 -22.78 18.93 23.91
C THR A 160 -22.98 17.48 23.53
N MET A 161 -23.24 16.63 24.51
CA MET A 161 -23.73 15.27 24.30
C MET A 161 -25.13 15.35 23.67
N GLY A 162 -25.16 15.60 22.37
CA GLY A 162 -26.31 15.49 21.52
C GLY A 162 -26.14 14.23 20.69
N GLU A 163 -26.90 13.22 21.02
CA GLU A 163 -27.21 12.01 20.25
C GLU A 163 -26.03 11.04 19.95
N SER A 164 -25.94 10.04 20.81
CA SER A 164 -25.44 8.68 20.56
C SER A 164 -24.16 8.54 19.75
N VAL A 165 -23.02 8.71 20.40
CA VAL A 165 -21.81 7.99 20.01
C VAL A 165 -22.02 6.54 20.46
N VAL A 166 -22.50 5.70 19.57
CA VAL A 166 -22.50 4.24 19.78
C VAL A 166 -21.07 3.77 19.59
N PHE A 167 -20.36 3.55 20.70
CA PHE A 167 -19.14 2.76 20.67
C PHE A 167 -19.56 1.29 20.49
N LYS A 168 -19.20 0.71 19.37
CA LYS A 168 -19.16 -0.75 19.17
C LYS A 168 -17.73 -1.20 19.17
#